data_1b6578247f6861fb3386af70f5f7ca2f
#
_entry.id   1b6578247f6861fb3386af70f5f7ca2f
#
_cell.length_a   1.000
_cell.length_b   1.000
_cell.length_c   1.000
_cell.angle_alpha   90.00
_cell.angle_beta   90.00
_cell.angle_gamma   90.00
#
_symmetry.space_group_name_H-M   'P 1'
#
loop_
_entity.id
_entity.type
_entity.pdbx_description
1 polymer ?
#
loop_
_entity_poly.entity_id
_entity_poly.type
_entity_poly.pdbx_seq_one_letter_code
_entity_poly.pdbx_strand_id
1 'polypeptide(L)'
;MQKVLVPVIGGFAMVIALTSLSWAEGLPDVLGIQLGMPAREAYAKLQAQIPKNPIQVMSINLPTIEKQVISSFQSAPKQTIMMGDEADIMTVYVTLPPNKQAVWRIYREHFFPDKGIPKKTLLASVREKYGKESRATYGIPTTTDESQIVSLLWLMDEQGHPATLPPRVGMTDPLSSCSSDMNVESPPAMTFASADYKWCQSNYTAVTVSFISSDLPELYSRMIVGIVSLPFARRAGEVTLKWKQEIAEGQHKQELEKAKQQEKPKL
;
A
#
# COMPACT_ATOMS: atom_id res chain seq x y z
N MET A 1 -48.20 0.37 -66.61
CA MET A 1 -47.40 1.14 -65.55
C MET A 1 -47.19 0.19 -64.39
N GLN A 2 -46.05 -0.48 -64.36
CA GLN A 2 -45.67 -1.41 -63.29
C GLN A 2 -44.69 -0.72 -62.37
N LYS A 3 -45.06 -0.55 -61.06
CA LYS A 3 -44.17 0.00 -60.00
C LYS A 3 -43.33 -1.13 -59.43
N VAL A 4 -42.03 -1.02 -59.64
CA VAL A 4 -41.05 -1.91 -59.03
C VAL A 4 -40.75 -1.40 -57.61
N LEU A 5 -41.05 -2.23 -56.59
CA LEU A 5 -40.68 -2.02 -55.18
C LEU A 5 -39.27 -2.56 -55.00
N VAL A 6 -38.35 -1.69 -54.59
CA VAL A 6 -36.99 -2.07 -54.15
C VAL A 6 -37.00 -2.31 -52.65
N PRO A 7 -36.57 -3.46 -52.14
CA PRO A 7 -36.44 -3.67 -50.69
C PRO A 7 -35.16 -3.01 -50.18
N VAL A 8 -35.29 -2.10 -49.21
CA VAL A 8 -34.19 -1.55 -48.45
C VAL A 8 -33.78 -2.60 -47.42
N ILE A 9 -32.64 -3.24 -47.63
CA ILE A 9 -32.00 -4.11 -46.63
C ILE A 9 -31.28 -3.20 -45.65
N GLY A 10 -31.90 -2.98 -44.49
CA GLY A 10 -31.30 -2.29 -43.36
C GLY A 10 -30.26 -3.21 -42.70
N GLY A 11 -28.98 -2.96 -42.98
CA GLY A 11 -27.88 -3.59 -42.24
C GLY A 11 -27.83 -3.10 -40.81
N PHE A 12 -28.20 -3.93 -39.87
CA PHE A 12 -27.94 -3.72 -38.45
C PHE A 12 -26.45 -3.94 -38.21
N ALA A 13 -25.66 -2.86 -38.17
CA ALA A 13 -24.29 -2.88 -37.67
C ALA A 13 -24.36 -3.07 -36.17
N MET A 14 -24.14 -4.30 -35.71
CA MET A 14 -23.97 -4.63 -34.29
C MET A 14 -22.63 -4.05 -33.85
N VAL A 15 -22.65 -2.84 -33.28
CA VAL A 15 -21.50 -2.24 -32.61
C VAL A 15 -21.30 -3.05 -31.33
N ILE A 16 -20.41 -4.03 -31.39
CA ILE A 16 -19.86 -4.67 -30.18
C ILE A 16 -19.01 -3.58 -29.50
N ALA A 17 -19.60 -2.88 -28.56
CA ALA A 17 -18.88 -2.07 -27.63
C ALA A 17 -18.00 -3.03 -26.80
N LEU A 18 -16.76 -3.18 -27.22
CA LEU A 18 -15.68 -3.66 -26.38
C LEU A 18 -15.57 -2.62 -25.25
N THR A 19 -16.33 -2.85 -24.19
CA THR A 19 -16.03 -2.20 -22.90
C THR A 19 -14.68 -2.73 -22.48
N SER A 20 -13.61 -2.07 -22.95
CA SER A 20 -12.33 -2.10 -22.29
C SER A 20 -12.64 -1.77 -20.83
N LEU A 21 -12.45 -2.74 -19.94
CA LEU A 21 -12.36 -2.50 -18.51
C LEU A 21 -11.22 -1.49 -18.32
N SER A 22 -11.55 -0.20 -18.48
CA SER A 22 -10.65 0.85 -18.07
C SER A 22 -10.55 0.72 -16.56
N TRP A 23 -9.41 0.32 -16.07
CA TRP A 23 -9.02 0.60 -14.73
C TRP A 23 -9.28 2.08 -14.51
N ALA A 24 -10.07 2.40 -13.48
CA ALA A 24 -10.38 3.78 -13.15
C ALA A 24 -9.08 4.57 -13.19
N GLU A 25 -9.04 5.64 -13.97
CA GLU A 25 -7.89 6.50 -14.16
C GLU A 25 -7.36 6.94 -12.78
N GLY A 26 -6.32 6.25 -12.27
CA GLY A 26 -5.72 6.60 -10.99
C GLY A 26 -5.02 5.44 -10.30
N LEU A 27 -4.06 5.78 -9.46
CA LEU A 27 -3.43 4.83 -8.54
C LEU A 27 -4.49 4.25 -7.58
N PRO A 28 -4.33 2.98 -7.15
CA PRO A 28 -5.27 2.35 -6.24
C PRO A 28 -5.36 3.13 -4.91
N ASP A 29 -6.55 3.15 -4.34
CA ASP A 29 -6.85 3.85 -3.10
C ASP A 29 -7.41 2.92 -2.01
N VAL A 30 -7.32 3.38 -0.75
CA VAL A 30 -8.09 2.85 0.38
C VAL A 30 -8.85 4.01 0.99
N LEU A 31 -10.18 3.98 0.94
CA LEU A 31 -11.04 5.05 1.45
C LEU A 31 -10.69 6.44 0.87
N GLY A 32 -10.33 6.49 -0.42
CA GLY A 32 -9.95 7.71 -1.11
C GLY A 32 -8.55 8.25 -0.77
N ILE A 33 -7.75 7.53 0.05
CA ILE A 33 -6.34 7.84 0.28
C ILE A 33 -5.52 7.07 -0.74
N GLN A 34 -4.63 7.77 -1.46
CA GLN A 34 -3.82 7.24 -2.55
C GLN A 34 -2.33 7.39 -2.27
N LEU A 35 -1.52 6.57 -2.92
CA LEU A 35 -0.06 6.76 -2.94
C LEU A 35 0.30 8.10 -3.59
N GLY A 36 1.34 8.75 -3.06
CA GLY A 36 1.76 10.08 -3.52
C GLY A 36 0.96 11.25 -2.95
N MET A 37 -0.18 10.99 -2.30
CA MET A 37 -1.00 12.03 -1.67
C MET A 37 -0.20 12.78 -0.60
N PRO A 38 -0.29 14.13 -0.51
CA PRO A 38 0.35 14.89 0.55
C PRO A 38 -0.11 14.43 1.94
N ALA A 39 0.81 14.35 2.90
CA ALA A 39 0.53 13.87 4.27
C ALA A 39 -0.64 14.60 4.95
N ARG A 40 -0.72 15.93 4.77
CA ARG A 40 -1.80 16.74 5.35
C ARG A 40 -3.17 16.37 4.78
N GLU A 41 -3.25 16.12 3.48
CA GLU A 41 -4.49 15.71 2.82
C GLU A 41 -4.90 14.30 3.25
N ALA A 42 -3.92 13.38 3.31
CA ALA A 42 -4.16 12.02 3.78
C ALA A 42 -4.67 12.00 5.22
N TYR A 43 -4.11 12.83 6.10
CA TYR A 43 -4.57 12.99 7.47
C TYR A 43 -6.03 13.48 7.54
N ALA A 44 -6.37 14.51 6.77
CA ALA A 44 -7.72 15.04 6.73
C ALA A 44 -8.74 14.01 6.20
N LYS A 45 -8.38 13.26 5.15
CA LYS A 45 -9.23 12.17 4.64
C LYS A 45 -9.40 11.05 5.65
N LEU A 46 -8.31 10.63 6.32
CA LEU A 46 -8.37 9.61 7.36
C LEU A 46 -9.35 10.01 8.48
N GLN A 47 -9.27 11.25 8.93
CA GLN A 47 -10.17 11.80 9.95
C GLN A 47 -11.64 11.83 9.49
N ALA A 48 -11.87 12.18 8.22
CA ALA A 48 -13.22 12.24 7.66
C ALA A 48 -13.83 10.85 7.45
N GLN A 49 -13.04 9.86 7.06
CA GLN A 49 -13.50 8.51 6.76
C GLN A 49 -13.73 7.65 8.01
N ILE A 50 -12.93 7.87 9.07
CA ILE A 50 -13.05 7.12 10.32
C ILE A 50 -13.19 8.09 11.50
N PRO A 51 -14.26 8.88 11.56
CA PRO A 51 -14.39 9.99 12.52
C PRO A 51 -14.51 9.54 13.98
N LYS A 52 -14.91 8.30 14.22
CA LYS A 52 -15.08 7.73 15.58
C LYS A 52 -13.75 7.35 16.23
N ASN A 53 -12.70 7.13 15.43
CA ASN A 53 -11.43 6.69 15.93
C ASN A 53 -10.48 7.88 16.16
N PRO A 54 -9.73 7.91 17.27
CA PRO A 54 -8.65 8.87 17.42
C PRO A 54 -7.55 8.59 16.40
N ILE A 55 -6.91 9.66 15.90
CA ILE A 55 -5.72 9.54 15.09
C ILE A 55 -4.49 9.78 15.94
N GLN A 56 -3.61 8.81 15.98
CA GLN A 56 -2.28 8.91 16.58
C GLN A 56 -1.28 9.30 15.50
N VAL A 57 -0.48 10.32 15.77
CA VAL A 57 0.63 10.72 14.91
C VAL A 57 1.88 10.02 15.42
N MET A 58 2.44 9.16 14.58
CA MET A 58 3.68 8.45 14.90
C MET A 58 4.86 9.20 14.30
N SER A 59 5.88 9.42 15.10
CA SER A 59 7.10 10.09 14.66
C SER A 59 8.31 9.26 15.00
N ILE A 60 9.36 9.43 14.20
CA ILE A 60 10.67 8.86 14.46
C ILE A 60 11.63 9.98 14.83
N ASN A 61 12.57 9.67 15.70
CA ASN A 61 13.66 10.57 16.00
C ASN A 61 14.74 10.41 14.93
N LEU A 62 15.14 11.52 14.32
CA LEU A 62 16.30 11.58 13.43
C LEU A 62 17.48 12.22 14.20
N PRO A 63 18.38 11.40 14.77
CA PRO A 63 19.47 11.91 15.63
C PRO A 63 20.34 12.95 14.92
N THR A 64 20.55 12.79 13.62
CA THR A 64 21.37 13.69 12.79
C THR A 64 20.87 15.13 12.77
N ILE A 65 19.58 15.37 13.01
CA ILE A 65 18.99 16.72 13.01
C ILE A 65 18.35 17.08 14.34
N GLU A 66 18.44 16.17 15.34
CA GLU A 66 17.85 16.33 16.68
C GLU A 66 16.36 16.67 16.63
N LYS A 67 15.64 16.17 15.63
CA LYS A 67 14.21 16.44 15.43
C LYS A 67 13.39 15.16 15.32
N GLN A 68 12.19 15.22 15.86
CA GLN A 68 11.16 14.25 15.57
C GLN A 68 10.48 14.60 14.23
N VAL A 69 10.33 13.62 13.38
CA VAL A 69 9.65 13.75 12.09
C VAL A 69 8.50 12.75 11.98
N ILE A 70 7.40 13.19 11.43
CA ILE A 70 6.22 12.34 11.25
C ILE A 70 6.57 11.26 10.25
N SER A 71 6.29 10.01 10.60
CA SER A 71 6.49 8.83 9.76
C SER A 71 5.17 8.18 9.32
N SER A 72 4.12 8.29 10.15
CA SER A 72 2.81 7.73 9.84
C SER A 72 1.69 8.35 10.69
N PHE A 73 0.46 8.08 10.26
CA PHE A 73 -0.77 8.35 11.00
C PHE A 73 -1.51 7.04 11.19
N GLN A 74 -1.99 6.77 12.39
CA GLN A 74 -2.78 5.59 12.69
C GLN A 74 -4.14 5.99 13.28
N SER A 75 -5.21 5.53 12.67
CA SER A 75 -6.55 5.58 13.20
C SER A 75 -6.90 4.20 13.75
N ALA A 76 -7.22 4.11 15.02
CA ALA A 76 -7.61 2.86 15.68
C ALA A 76 -8.62 3.14 16.79
N PRO A 77 -9.54 2.20 17.10
CA PRO A 77 -10.43 2.34 18.24
C PRO A 77 -9.66 2.41 19.55
N LYS A 78 -10.20 3.15 20.53
CA LYS A 78 -9.62 3.23 21.88
C LYS A 78 -9.81 1.94 22.69
N GLN A 79 -10.84 1.20 22.35
CA GLN A 79 -11.23 -0.03 23.07
C GLN A 79 -10.59 -1.25 22.39
N THR A 80 -10.39 -2.29 23.16
CA THR A 80 -10.01 -3.61 22.62
C THR A 80 -11.13 -4.11 21.72
N ILE A 81 -10.76 -4.51 20.50
CA ILE A 81 -11.71 -5.09 19.53
C ILE A 81 -12.02 -6.51 19.98
N MET A 82 -13.29 -6.78 20.23
CA MET A 82 -13.78 -8.12 20.55
C MET A 82 -14.28 -8.81 19.29
N MET A 83 -14.39 -10.14 19.34
CA MET A 83 -15.00 -10.88 18.24
C MET A 83 -16.45 -10.44 18.03
N GLY A 84 -16.80 -10.08 16.81
CA GLY A 84 -18.12 -9.56 16.45
C GLY A 84 -18.27 -8.03 16.49
N ASP A 85 -17.27 -7.31 16.94
CA ASP A 85 -17.26 -5.85 16.84
C ASP A 85 -16.93 -5.42 15.41
N GLU A 86 -17.63 -4.39 14.90
CA GLU A 86 -17.22 -3.67 13.71
C GLU A 86 -16.15 -2.67 14.07
N ALA A 87 -14.97 -2.81 13.45
CA ALA A 87 -13.86 -1.92 13.71
C ALA A 87 -13.00 -1.69 12.47
N ASP A 88 -12.41 -0.51 12.40
CA ASP A 88 -11.40 -0.15 11.41
C ASP A 88 -10.11 0.27 12.09
N ILE A 89 -8.99 -0.30 11.64
CA ILE A 89 -7.66 0.20 11.94
C ILE A 89 -7.03 0.60 10.62
N MET A 90 -6.54 1.82 10.53
CA MET A 90 -5.89 2.29 9.31
C MET A 90 -4.60 3.01 9.63
N THR A 91 -3.51 2.63 8.97
CA THR A 91 -2.21 3.28 9.10
C THR A 91 -1.77 3.79 7.73
N VAL A 92 -1.40 5.05 7.69
CA VAL A 92 -0.89 5.74 6.50
C VAL A 92 0.54 6.14 6.75
N TYR A 93 1.46 5.60 5.96
CA TYR A 93 2.90 5.88 6.07
C TYR A 93 3.29 6.97 5.08
N VAL A 94 4.10 7.91 5.54
CA VAL A 94 4.56 9.04 4.73
C VAL A 94 6.07 9.08 4.60
N THR A 95 6.56 9.62 3.50
CA THR A 95 7.99 9.78 3.24
C THR A 95 8.62 10.76 4.23
N LEU A 96 9.90 10.55 4.52
CA LEU A 96 10.67 11.39 5.45
C LEU A 96 11.30 12.59 4.73
N PRO A 97 11.69 13.65 5.47
CA PRO A 97 12.47 14.75 4.92
C PRO A 97 13.75 14.26 4.23
N PRO A 98 14.26 15.04 3.24
CA PRO A 98 13.79 16.33 2.76
C PRO A 98 12.63 16.23 1.76
N ASN A 99 12.12 15.02 1.52
CA ASN A 99 10.98 14.82 0.63
C ASN A 99 9.77 15.63 1.13
N LYS A 100 8.93 16.10 0.20
CA LYS A 100 7.59 16.55 0.54
C LYS A 100 6.85 15.35 1.10
N GLN A 101 6.48 15.36 2.38
CA GLN A 101 5.83 14.24 3.03
C GLN A 101 4.61 13.78 2.22
N ALA A 102 4.71 12.60 1.64
CA ALA A 102 3.69 12.02 0.78
C ALA A 102 3.49 10.53 1.12
N VAL A 103 2.29 10.05 0.92
CA VAL A 103 1.90 8.67 1.22
C VAL A 103 2.66 7.71 0.31
N TRP A 104 3.35 6.72 0.90
CA TRP A 104 4.03 5.67 0.16
C TRP A 104 3.48 4.27 0.45
N ARG A 105 2.77 4.10 1.60
CA ARG A 105 2.11 2.87 1.99
C ARG A 105 0.83 3.16 2.75
N ILE A 106 -0.17 2.33 2.54
CA ILE A 106 -1.45 2.34 3.25
C ILE A 106 -1.70 0.94 3.77
N TYR A 107 -2.12 0.83 5.01
CA TYR A 107 -2.57 -0.39 5.64
C TYR A 107 -3.95 -0.15 6.23
N ARG A 108 -4.89 -1.04 5.97
CA ARG A 108 -6.21 -1.04 6.59
C ARG A 108 -6.56 -2.45 7.03
N GLU A 109 -7.04 -2.56 8.24
CA GLU A 109 -7.62 -3.77 8.79
C GLU A 109 -9.06 -3.46 9.16
N HIS A 110 -9.99 -4.20 8.57
CA HIS A 110 -11.42 -4.04 8.80
C HIS A 110 -11.99 -5.32 9.40
N PHE A 111 -12.60 -5.19 10.56
CA PHE A 111 -13.30 -6.24 11.27
C PHE A 111 -14.78 -6.13 10.94
N PHE A 112 -15.36 -7.22 10.47
CA PHE A 112 -16.77 -7.27 10.13
C PHE A 112 -17.60 -7.57 11.37
N PRO A 113 -18.79 -6.94 11.50
CA PRO A 113 -19.66 -7.15 12.65
C PRO A 113 -20.20 -8.58 12.70
N ASP A 114 -20.69 -8.98 13.86
CA ASP A 114 -21.31 -10.28 14.12
C ASP A 114 -20.38 -11.47 13.78
N LYS A 115 -20.81 -12.28 12.83
CA LYS A 115 -20.08 -13.47 12.39
C LYS A 115 -19.24 -13.24 11.13
N GLY A 116 -19.31 -12.05 10.54
CA GLY A 116 -18.58 -11.70 9.34
C GLY A 116 -19.44 -11.57 8.08
N ILE A 117 -18.78 -11.54 6.92
CA ILE A 117 -19.39 -11.36 5.61
C ILE A 117 -19.20 -12.63 4.73
N PRO A 118 -20.17 -13.00 3.87
CA PRO A 118 -20.02 -14.12 2.95
C PRO A 118 -18.80 -13.96 2.05
N LYS A 119 -17.95 -15.00 1.98
CA LYS A 119 -16.71 -15.00 1.20
C LYS A 119 -16.93 -14.58 -0.24
N LYS A 120 -17.93 -15.13 -0.90
CA LYS A 120 -18.27 -14.82 -2.29
C LYS A 120 -18.60 -13.33 -2.49
N THR A 121 -19.35 -12.74 -1.54
CA THR A 121 -19.72 -11.32 -1.62
C THR A 121 -18.49 -10.43 -1.48
N LEU A 122 -17.64 -10.70 -0.48
CA LEU A 122 -16.45 -9.89 -0.25
C LEU A 122 -15.46 -10.00 -1.42
N LEU A 123 -15.21 -11.21 -1.94
CA LEU A 123 -14.33 -11.42 -3.10
C LEU A 123 -14.85 -10.67 -4.34
N ALA A 124 -16.17 -10.71 -4.59
CA ALA A 124 -16.75 -9.96 -5.69
C ALA A 124 -16.54 -8.44 -5.55
N SER A 125 -16.79 -7.88 -4.38
CA SER A 125 -16.59 -6.44 -4.11
C SER A 125 -15.13 -6.00 -4.24
N VAL A 126 -14.20 -6.84 -3.79
CA VAL A 126 -12.77 -6.55 -3.90
C VAL A 126 -12.32 -6.57 -5.37
N ARG A 127 -12.81 -7.54 -6.16
CA ARG A 127 -12.53 -7.62 -7.61
C ARG A 127 -13.24 -6.52 -8.40
N GLU A 128 -14.41 -6.08 -7.98
CA GLU A 128 -15.09 -4.92 -8.56
C GLU A 128 -14.23 -3.65 -8.40
N LYS A 129 -13.62 -3.48 -7.23
CA LYS A 129 -12.78 -2.31 -6.93
C LYS A 129 -11.41 -2.36 -7.62
N TYR A 130 -10.70 -3.49 -7.56
CA TYR A 130 -9.29 -3.59 -7.99
C TYR A 130 -9.12 -4.38 -9.30
N GLY A 131 -10.20 -4.89 -9.89
CA GLY A 131 -10.16 -5.73 -11.09
C GLY A 131 -9.68 -7.15 -10.80
N LYS A 132 -9.25 -7.85 -11.87
CA LYS A 132 -8.72 -9.20 -11.75
C LYS A 132 -7.34 -9.19 -11.11
N GLU A 133 -7.15 -10.02 -10.12
CA GLU A 133 -5.88 -10.18 -9.42
C GLU A 133 -4.76 -10.75 -10.29
N SER A 134 -3.52 -10.35 -10.01
CA SER A 134 -2.32 -10.96 -10.60
C SER A 134 -2.05 -12.35 -10.01
N ARG A 135 -2.44 -12.57 -8.75
CA ARG A 135 -2.30 -13.85 -8.06
C ARG A 135 -3.33 -14.00 -6.95
N ALA A 136 -3.91 -15.19 -6.84
CA ALA A 136 -4.66 -15.64 -5.66
C ALA A 136 -3.83 -16.66 -4.86
N THR A 137 -3.91 -16.58 -3.53
CA THR A 137 -3.32 -17.57 -2.62
C THR A 137 -4.46 -18.30 -1.92
N TYR A 138 -4.35 -19.62 -1.85
CA TYR A 138 -5.36 -20.49 -1.27
C TYR A 138 -4.83 -21.07 0.05
N GLY A 139 -5.71 -21.23 1.04
CA GLY A 139 -5.37 -21.84 2.31
C GLY A 139 -4.98 -23.31 2.17
N ILE A 140 -5.50 -24.00 1.16
CA ILE A 140 -5.10 -25.35 0.77
C ILE A 140 -4.36 -25.24 -0.56
N PRO A 141 -3.04 -25.55 -0.63
CA PRO A 141 -2.23 -25.32 -1.83
C PRO A 141 -2.66 -26.11 -3.08
N THR A 142 -3.38 -27.21 -2.89
CA THR A 142 -3.81 -28.13 -4.00
C THR A 142 -5.18 -27.80 -4.59
N THR A 143 -5.85 -26.76 -4.06
CA THR A 143 -7.20 -26.39 -4.52
C THR A 143 -7.16 -25.10 -5.36
N THR A 144 -8.16 -24.98 -6.23
CA THR A 144 -8.52 -23.73 -6.92
C THR A 144 -9.92 -23.24 -6.50
N ASP A 145 -10.47 -23.83 -5.43
CA ASP A 145 -11.76 -23.45 -4.88
C ASP A 145 -11.67 -22.03 -4.28
N GLU A 146 -12.44 -21.10 -4.84
CA GLU A 146 -12.49 -19.71 -4.39
C GLU A 146 -12.89 -19.54 -2.92
N SER A 147 -13.60 -20.49 -2.34
CA SER A 147 -13.91 -20.49 -0.90
C SER A 147 -12.69 -20.62 0.00
N GLN A 148 -11.57 -21.08 -0.57
CA GLN A 148 -10.28 -21.26 0.11
C GLN A 148 -9.29 -20.13 -0.14
N ILE A 149 -9.70 -19.04 -0.80
CA ILE A 149 -8.84 -17.88 -1.00
C ILE A 149 -8.56 -17.23 0.36
N VAL A 150 -7.27 -17.05 0.67
CA VAL A 150 -6.78 -16.37 1.87
C VAL A 150 -6.13 -15.03 1.55
N SER A 151 -5.65 -14.84 0.31
CA SER A 151 -5.20 -13.52 -0.12
C SER A 151 -5.23 -13.35 -1.65
N LEU A 152 -5.34 -12.09 -2.06
CA LEU A 152 -5.28 -11.63 -3.45
C LEU A 152 -4.17 -10.59 -3.58
N LEU A 153 -3.44 -10.64 -4.69
CA LEU A 153 -2.36 -9.71 -5.01
C LEU A 153 -2.59 -9.10 -6.39
N TRP A 154 -2.52 -7.79 -6.47
CA TRP A 154 -2.41 -7.03 -7.71
C TRP A 154 -1.04 -6.39 -7.77
N LEU A 155 -0.36 -6.56 -8.91
CA LEU A 155 0.89 -5.88 -9.21
C LEU A 155 0.66 -4.89 -10.34
N MET A 156 1.25 -3.71 -10.18
CA MET A 156 1.19 -2.63 -11.15
C MET A 156 2.60 -2.10 -11.40
N ASP A 157 2.84 -1.61 -12.59
CA ASP A 157 4.04 -0.84 -12.89
C ASP A 157 4.02 0.56 -12.25
N GLU A 158 5.03 1.38 -12.51
CA GLU A 158 5.11 2.73 -11.99
C GLU A 158 4.01 3.66 -12.53
N GLN A 159 3.41 3.31 -13.65
CA GLN A 159 2.33 4.05 -14.30
C GLN A 159 0.94 3.60 -13.82
N GLY A 160 0.87 2.55 -13.01
CA GLY A 160 -0.38 2.00 -12.50
C GLY A 160 -1.02 0.95 -13.42
N HIS A 161 -0.34 0.52 -14.50
CA HIS A 161 -0.85 -0.55 -15.34
C HIS A 161 -0.60 -1.92 -14.71
N PRO A 162 -1.50 -2.90 -14.94
CA PRO A 162 -1.30 -4.26 -14.46
C PRO A 162 0.05 -4.82 -14.92
N ALA A 163 0.84 -5.30 -13.99
CA ALA A 163 2.13 -5.90 -14.27
C ALA A 163 2.02 -7.44 -14.19
N THR A 164 2.74 -8.10 -15.09
CA THR A 164 2.85 -9.55 -15.08
C THR A 164 3.84 -9.98 -14.00
N LEU A 165 3.46 -10.97 -13.20
CA LEU A 165 4.39 -11.61 -12.28
C LEU A 165 5.56 -12.20 -13.06
N PRO A 166 6.80 -11.91 -12.65
CA PRO A 166 7.95 -12.61 -13.22
C PRO A 166 7.81 -14.12 -12.97
N PRO A 167 8.23 -14.97 -13.92
CA PRO A 167 8.15 -16.42 -13.75
C PRO A 167 8.95 -16.84 -12.51
N ARG A 168 8.44 -17.82 -11.77
CA ARG A 168 9.18 -18.41 -10.65
C ARG A 168 10.44 -19.08 -11.19
N VAL A 169 11.59 -18.72 -10.65
CA VAL A 169 12.86 -19.37 -10.95
C VAL A 169 13.15 -20.37 -9.83
N GLY A 170 12.90 -21.65 -10.09
CA GLY A 170 13.03 -22.69 -9.08
C GLY A 170 11.92 -22.63 -8.02
N MET A 171 12.27 -22.89 -6.75
CA MET A 171 11.33 -22.84 -5.62
C MET A 171 11.19 -21.42 -5.01
N THR A 172 11.97 -20.46 -5.47
CA THR A 172 11.95 -19.10 -4.94
C THR A 172 10.93 -18.24 -5.67
N ASP A 173 10.01 -17.66 -4.93
CA ASP A 173 9.13 -16.59 -5.42
C ASP A 173 10.01 -15.36 -5.70
N PRO A 174 10.02 -14.80 -6.93
CA PRO A 174 10.80 -13.60 -7.25
C PRO A 174 10.44 -12.39 -6.37
N LEU A 175 9.29 -12.44 -5.71
CA LEU A 175 8.87 -11.44 -4.73
C LEU A 175 9.20 -11.85 -3.28
N SER A 176 9.84 -12.99 -3.05
CA SER A 176 10.16 -13.46 -1.69
C SER A 176 11.10 -12.50 -0.96
N SER A 177 12.05 -11.86 -1.67
CA SER A 177 12.91 -10.82 -1.11
C SER A 177 12.16 -9.53 -0.74
N CYS A 178 10.95 -9.37 -1.26
CA CYS A 178 10.07 -8.23 -1.01
C CYS A 178 8.92 -8.58 -0.06
N SER A 179 8.83 -9.82 0.41
CA SER A 179 7.69 -10.30 1.20
C SER A 179 7.53 -9.52 2.51
N SER A 180 8.63 -9.14 3.16
CA SER A 180 8.59 -8.28 4.35
C SER A 180 8.10 -6.87 4.05
N ASP A 181 8.44 -6.32 2.88
CA ASP A 181 8.06 -4.98 2.46
C ASP A 181 6.62 -4.94 1.94
N MET A 182 6.16 -6.07 1.39
CA MET A 182 4.79 -6.28 0.93
C MET A 182 3.91 -6.93 2.00
N ASN A 183 4.50 -7.43 3.10
CA ASN A 183 3.73 -8.06 4.16
C ASN A 183 2.82 -7.04 4.81
N VAL A 184 1.52 -7.27 4.64
CA VAL A 184 0.45 -6.41 5.12
C VAL A 184 0.25 -6.58 6.62
N GLU A 185 0.59 -7.75 7.17
CA GLU A 185 0.29 -8.12 8.56
C GLU A 185 1.27 -7.53 9.58
N SER A 186 2.47 -7.16 9.14
CA SER A 186 3.44 -6.49 10.01
C SER A 186 3.81 -5.13 9.43
N PRO A 187 3.58 -4.04 10.17
CA PRO A 187 4.19 -2.78 9.77
C PRO A 187 5.69 -3.03 9.68
N PRO A 188 6.37 -2.68 8.56
CA PRO A 188 7.81 -2.77 8.52
C PRO A 188 8.32 -1.97 9.71
N ALA A 189 9.19 -2.58 10.49
CA ALA A 189 9.96 -1.83 11.47
C ALA A 189 10.63 -0.70 10.69
N MET A 190 10.05 0.49 10.76
CA MET A 190 10.34 1.63 9.90
C MET A 190 11.75 2.09 10.16
N THR A 191 12.68 1.46 9.52
CA THR A 191 14.04 1.92 9.55
C THR A 191 14.46 2.45 8.18
N PHE A 192 13.70 3.42 7.63
CA PHE A 192 14.30 4.40 6.72
C PHE A 192 15.59 4.99 7.29
N ALA A 193 15.90 4.65 8.53
CA ALA A 193 17.02 5.13 9.30
C ALA A 193 18.25 4.21 9.26
N SER A 194 18.14 2.94 8.87
CA SER A 194 19.31 2.07 8.81
C SER A 194 19.92 2.08 7.42
N ALA A 195 21.21 2.36 7.35
CA ALA A 195 22.00 2.27 6.13
C ALA A 195 22.07 0.83 5.57
N ASP A 196 21.63 -0.15 6.36
CA ASP A 196 21.68 -1.57 6.04
C ASP A 196 20.37 -2.11 5.45
N TYR A 197 19.35 -1.26 5.28
CA TYR A 197 18.09 -1.70 4.71
C TYR A 197 18.27 -1.97 3.21
N LYS A 198 18.33 -3.24 2.85
CA LYS A 198 18.29 -3.67 1.45
C LYS A 198 16.86 -3.54 0.95
N TRP A 199 16.56 -2.41 0.35
CA TRP A 199 15.28 -2.18 -0.31
C TRP A 199 14.97 -3.30 -1.29
N CYS A 200 13.73 -3.73 -1.26
CA CYS A 200 13.22 -4.57 -2.32
C CYS A 200 13.46 -3.89 -3.68
N GLN A 201 14.21 -4.57 -4.55
CA GLN A 201 14.54 -4.05 -5.88
C GLN A 201 13.37 -4.13 -6.87
N SER A 202 12.21 -4.54 -6.39
CA SER A 202 11.00 -4.58 -7.22
C SER A 202 10.59 -3.19 -7.69
N ASN A 203 10.22 -3.10 -8.96
CA ASN A 203 9.68 -1.88 -9.57
C ASN A 203 8.14 -1.87 -9.56
N TYR A 204 7.50 -2.62 -8.67
CA TYR A 204 6.06 -2.75 -8.62
C TYR A 204 5.43 -1.93 -7.51
N THR A 205 4.26 -1.38 -7.81
CA THR A 205 3.26 -1.02 -6.83
C THR A 205 2.39 -2.25 -6.59
N ALA A 206 2.18 -2.60 -5.33
CA ALA A 206 1.41 -3.76 -4.95
C ALA A 206 0.14 -3.38 -4.17
N VAL A 207 -0.98 -4.02 -4.49
CA VAL A 207 -2.17 -4.09 -3.65
C VAL A 207 -2.29 -5.51 -3.15
N THR A 208 -2.38 -5.69 -1.85
CA THR A 208 -2.60 -7.00 -1.23
C THR A 208 -3.88 -6.94 -0.42
N VAL A 209 -4.74 -7.93 -0.59
CA VAL A 209 -5.93 -8.10 0.26
C VAL A 209 -5.87 -9.49 0.87
N SER A 210 -5.77 -9.56 2.20
CA SER A 210 -5.77 -10.80 2.97
C SER A 210 -7.09 -10.95 3.71
N PHE A 211 -7.54 -12.18 3.86
CA PHE A 211 -8.82 -12.51 4.46
C PHE A 211 -8.63 -13.47 5.62
N ILE A 212 -9.28 -13.21 6.73
CA ILE A 212 -9.32 -14.07 7.90
C ILE A 212 -10.71 -14.69 7.98
N SER A 213 -10.79 -16.01 7.95
CA SER A 213 -12.05 -16.74 8.10
C SER A 213 -12.61 -16.58 9.52
N SER A 214 -13.93 -16.59 9.64
CA SER A 214 -14.60 -16.72 10.93
C SER A 214 -14.69 -18.20 11.33
N ASP A 215 -15.33 -18.47 12.47
CA ASP A 215 -15.67 -19.84 12.90
C ASP A 215 -16.64 -20.53 11.92
N LEU A 216 -17.36 -19.75 11.12
CA LEU A 216 -18.20 -20.26 10.04
C LEU A 216 -17.39 -20.27 8.74
N PRO A 217 -17.16 -21.45 8.13
CA PRO A 217 -16.25 -21.61 7.00
C PRO A 217 -16.62 -20.80 5.74
N GLU A 218 -17.89 -20.39 5.60
CA GLU A 218 -18.38 -19.59 4.48
C GLU A 218 -18.18 -18.08 4.66
N LEU A 219 -17.72 -17.63 5.84
CA LEU A 219 -17.60 -16.22 6.18
C LEU A 219 -16.14 -15.81 6.38
N TYR A 220 -15.85 -14.54 6.07
CA TYR A 220 -14.67 -13.85 6.54
C TYR A 220 -15.03 -12.90 7.69
N SER A 221 -14.31 -13.00 8.80
CA SER A 221 -14.48 -12.10 9.95
C SER A 221 -13.67 -10.81 9.82
N ARG A 222 -12.61 -10.83 8.97
CA ARG A 222 -11.68 -9.70 8.86
C ARG A 222 -11.06 -9.64 7.46
N MET A 223 -10.85 -8.43 7.00
CA MET A 223 -10.13 -8.11 5.77
C MET A 223 -8.96 -7.18 6.07
N ILE A 224 -7.81 -7.47 5.51
CA ILE A 224 -6.62 -6.63 5.59
C ILE A 224 -6.27 -6.17 4.19
N VAL A 225 -6.17 -4.87 3.98
CA VAL A 225 -5.77 -4.26 2.70
C VAL A 225 -4.46 -3.52 2.88
N GLY A 226 -3.49 -3.84 2.05
CA GLY A 226 -2.22 -3.12 1.96
C GLY A 226 -2.00 -2.58 0.55
N ILE A 227 -1.58 -1.32 0.46
CA ILE A 227 -1.11 -0.72 -0.79
C ILE A 227 0.28 -0.15 -0.54
N VAL A 228 1.24 -0.49 -1.40
CA VAL A 228 2.62 -0.02 -1.28
C VAL A 228 3.21 0.27 -2.66
N SER A 229 3.90 1.38 -2.80
CA SER A 229 4.76 1.64 -3.96
C SER A 229 6.22 1.47 -3.58
N LEU A 230 6.79 0.33 -3.94
CA LEU A 230 8.20 0.02 -3.67
C LEU A 230 9.16 0.97 -4.39
N PRO A 231 8.97 1.30 -5.69
CA PRO A 231 9.85 2.25 -6.37
C PRO A 231 9.78 3.66 -5.76
N PHE A 232 8.59 4.11 -5.35
CA PHE A 232 8.45 5.41 -4.70
C PHE A 232 9.13 5.43 -3.32
N ALA A 233 8.91 4.39 -2.50
CA ALA A 233 9.54 4.24 -1.20
C ALA A 233 11.08 4.24 -1.32
N ARG A 234 11.62 3.48 -2.27
CA ARG A 234 13.07 3.40 -2.53
C ARG A 234 13.65 4.77 -2.89
N ARG A 235 13.08 5.46 -3.89
CA ARG A 235 13.56 6.80 -4.28
C ARG A 235 13.51 7.79 -3.13
N ALA A 236 12.42 7.80 -2.36
CA ALA A 236 12.30 8.66 -1.20
C ALA A 236 13.31 8.32 -0.10
N GLY A 237 13.56 7.04 0.12
CA GLY A 237 14.55 6.55 1.07
C GLY A 237 15.98 6.95 0.70
N GLU A 238 16.36 6.80 -0.56
CA GLU A 238 17.68 7.21 -1.09
C GLU A 238 17.92 8.71 -0.89
N VAL A 239 16.92 9.54 -1.20
CA VAL A 239 16.99 10.99 -0.97
C VAL A 239 17.16 11.31 0.52
N THR A 240 16.44 10.64 1.40
CA THR A 240 16.56 10.82 2.85
C THR A 240 17.93 10.39 3.37
N LEU A 241 18.46 9.27 2.90
CA LEU A 241 19.80 8.79 3.29
C LEU A 241 20.89 9.77 2.86
N LYS A 242 20.87 10.22 1.61
CA LYS A 242 21.83 11.20 1.10
C LYS A 242 21.79 12.49 1.92
N TRP A 243 20.60 13.00 2.19
CA TRP A 243 20.42 14.19 3.03
C TRP A 243 20.99 14.02 4.45
N LYS A 244 20.79 12.86 5.08
CA LYS A 244 21.37 12.54 6.39
C LYS A 244 22.90 12.53 6.35
N GLN A 245 23.49 11.96 5.31
CA GLN A 245 24.95 11.94 5.11
C GLN A 245 25.50 13.37 4.96
N GLU A 246 24.86 14.22 4.15
CA GLU A 246 25.27 15.62 3.96
C GLU A 246 25.24 16.40 5.27
N ILE A 247 24.22 16.19 6.11
CA ILE A 247 24.14 16.83 7.44
C ILE A 247 25.28 16.33 8.35
N ALA A 248 25.51 15.02 8.42
CA ALA A 248 26.56 14.44 9.26
C ALA A 248 27.94 14.93 8.84
N GLU A 249 28.23 15.01 7.55
CA GLU A 249 29.47 15.57 7.03
C GLU A 249 29.63 17.06 7.37
N GLY A 250 28.55 17.84 7.28
CA GLY A 250 28.51 19.24 7.67
C GLY A 250 28.82 19.44 9.15
N GLN A 251 28.21 18.64 10.03
CA GLN A 251 28.47 18.67 11.47
C GLN A 251 29.91 18.29 11.79
N HIS A 252 30.42 17.24 11.18
CA HIS A 252 31.80 16.81 11.38
C HIS A 252 32.82 17.90 10.97
N LYS A 253 32.60 18.57 9.83
CA LYS A 253 33.43 19.71 9.40
C LYS A 253 33.39 20.85 10.42
N GLN A 254 32.22 21.19 10.94
CA GLN A 254 32.09 22.23 11.98
C GLN A 254 32.82 21.87 13.26
N GLU A 255 32.74 20.62 13.70
CA GLU A 255 33.47 20.12 14.87
C GLU A 255 34.97 20.19 14.68
N LEU A 256 35.47 19.80 13.51
CA LEU A 256 36.89 19.91 13.16
C LEU A 256 37.37 21.36 13.14
N GLU A 257 36.61 22.30 12.61
CA GLU A 257 36.97 23.73 12.64
C GLU A 257 36.97 24.29 14.06
N LYS A 258 36.00 23.93 14.90
CA LYS A 258 36.00 24.29 16.31
C LYS A 258 37.22 23.74 17.06
N ALA A 259 37.61 22.49 16.79
CA ALA A 259 38.78 21.86 17.40
C ALA A 259 40.11 22.56 16.99
N LYS A 260 40.21 22.99 15.73
CA LYS A 260 41.38 23.74 15.24
C LYS A 260 41.52 25.12 15.89
N GLN A 261 40.39 25.74 16.31
CA GLN A 261 40.37 27.04 16.95
C GLN A 261 40.66 26.97 18.46
N GLN A 262 40.66 25.78 19.07
CA GLN A 262 41.06 25.63 20.45
C GLN A 262 42.54 26.00 20.62
N GLU A 263 42.84 26.85 21.62
CA GLU A 263 44.20 27.22 21.95
C GLU A 263 45.05 25.98 22.24
N LYS A 264 46.27 25.97 21.75
CA LYS A 264 47.24 24.92 22.10
C LYS A 264 47.39 24.85 23.60
N PRO A 265 47.36 23.67 24.22
CA PRO A 265 47.56 23.57 25.65
C PRO A 265 48.93 24.18 26.00
N LYS A 266 48.93 25.07 26.99
CA LYS A 266 50.20 25.59 27.56
C LYS A 266 50.89 24.43 28.27
N LEU A 267 51.98 23.95 27.69
CA LEU A 267 52.85 22.92 28.27
C LEU A 267 53.74 23.55 29.36
#